data_56dbaabb4662803a40e12503b790274f
#
_entry.id   56dbaabb4662803a40e12503b790274f
#
_cell.length_a   1.000
_cell.length_b   1.000
_cell.length_c   1.000
_cell.angle_alpha   90.00
_cell.angle_beta   90.00
_cell.angle_gamma   90.00
#
_symmetry.space_group_name_H-M   'P 1'
#
loop_
_entity.id
_entity.type
_entity.pdbx_description
1 polymer ?
#
loop_
_entity_poly.entity_id
_entity_poly.type
_entity_poly.pdbx_seq_one_letter_code
_entity_poly.pdbx_strand_id
1 'polypeptide(L)'
;MYSYSYSTSFDGEGAITSAIDYVTTEDLPQLYVLEGHGEKDLPENFKEQIEKENIETNTLSLLNVDAIPEEADVILIYEPSLDLSEEEVDMLYQYAEDGGKLLVMAGPTQDGTLENLYGLLENYGVETCEGIVVEGNRDNYTMQPHILLPVMSSNEITDSLIEENYYPNMPISQGMIINDESGSVASLLTTTDQSFSKTAGYELTTYEKEDGDIDGPFTVALTVDCTNEGQIVWFSSAAFLDDMYNALSSGSNSDLAMNALSSLIGENKAMAIRSKSLNYNYLSITDSTASLLKTLMIGVFSLAYLGIGVVVILKRRREQNEAS
;
A
#
# COMPACT_ATOMS: atom_id res chain seq x y z
N MET A 1 -27.77 -9.25 -6.48
CA MET A 1 -27.43 -10.69 -6.31
C MET A 1 -25.93 -10.69 -5.98
N TYR A 2 -25.56 -10.75 -4.70
CA TYR A 2 -24.16 -10.74 -4.27
C TYR A 2 -23.56 -12.11 -4.60
N SER A 3 -22.58 -12.14 -5.48
CA SER A 3 -21.78 -13.33 -5.75
C SER A 3 -20.68 -13.38 -4.70
N TYR A 4 -20.77 -14.32 -3.77
CA TYR A 4 -19.64 -14.62 -2.89
C TYR A 4 -18.60 -15.37 -3.71
N SER A 5 -17.45 -14.75 -3.95
CA SER A 5 -16.28 -15.46 -4.46
C SER A 5 -15.48 -15.96 -3.27
N TYR A 6 -15.30 -17.27 -3.17
CA TYR A 6 -14.38 -17.86 -2.20
C TYR A 6 -12.98 -17.90 -2.82
N SER A 7 -12.00 -17.32 -2.15
CA SER A 7 -10.60 -17.54 -2.47
C SER A 7 -10.09 -18.71 -1.62
N THR A 8 -9.35 -19.62 -2.23
CA THR A 8 -8.70 -20.72 -1.53
C THR A 8 -7.19 -20.53 -1.64
N SER A 9 -6.50 -20.43 -0.51
CA SER A 9 -5.05 -20.36 -0.45
C SER A 9 -4.47 -21.56 0.29
N PHE A 10 -3.23 -21.91 -0.03
CA PHE A 10 -2.46 -22.94 0.68
C PHE A 10 -1.29 -22.28 1.38
N ASP A 11 -1.26 -22.38 2.70
CA ASP A 11 -0.28 -21.75 3.59
C ASP A 11 0.54 -22.78 4.38
N GLY A 12 0.76 -23.94 3.80
CA GLY A 12 1.45 -25.01 4.53
C GLY A 12 2.92 -24.71 4.85
N GLU A 13 3.60 -23.96 4.00
CA GLU A 13 4.98 -23.53 4.22
C GLU A 13 5.03 -22.45 5.31
N GLY A 14 4.21 -21.40 5.20
CA GLY A 14 4.10 -20.35 6.21
C GLY A 14 3.77 -20.90 7.58
N ALA A 15 2.74 -21.74 7.69
CA ALA A 15 2.33 -22.32 8.96
C ALA A 15 3.41 -23.20 9.62
N ILE A 16 4.20 -23.95 8.85
CA ILE A 16 5.29 -24.76 9.39
C ILE A 16 6.45 -23.87 9.84
N THR A 17 6.81 -22.88 9.04
CA THR A 17 7.90 -21.94 9.37
C THR A 17 7.55 -21.11 10.60
N SER A 18 6.35 -20.55 10.66
CA SER A 18 5.85 -19.82 11.83
C SER A 18 5.86 -20.69 13.10
N ALA A 19 5.44 -21.96 13.02
CA ALA A 19 5.49 -22.87 14.17
C ALA A 19 6.92 -23.22 14.61
N ILE A 20 7.87 -23.32 13.67
CA ILE A 20 9.29 -23.54 14.00
C ILE A 20 9.85 -22.28 14.67
N ASP A 21 9.59 -21.12 14.11
CA ASP A 21 10.03 -19.83 14.64
C ASP A 21 9.51 -19.63 16.06
N TYR A 22 8.20 -19.85 16.30
CA TYR A 22 7.59 -19.75 17.62
C TYR A 22 8.28 -20.59 18.71
N VAL A 23 8.71 -21.83 18.37
CA VAL A 23 9.36 -22.71 19.36
C VAL A 23 10.85 -22.48 19.51
N THR A 24 11.46 -21.70 18.63
CA THR A 24 12.90 -21.40 18.64
C THR A 24 13.23 -19.98 19.08
N THR A 25 12.25 -19.07 19.06
CA THR A 25 12.39 -17.67 19.48
C THR A 25 12.02 -17.54 20.97
N GLU A 26 12.94 -17.02 21.77
CA GLU A 26 12.73 -16.84 23.22
C GLU A 26 11.95 -15.53 23.52
N ASP A 27 12.16 -14.50 22.71
CA ASP A 27 11.53 -13.18 22.84
C ASP A 27 10.74 -12.85 21.57
N LEU A 28 9.41 -12.92 21.62
CA LEU A 28 8.53 -12.56 20.51
C LEU A 28 8.44 -11.02 20.37
N PRO A 29 8.37 -10.52 19.12
CA PRO A 29 8.19 -9.08 18.89
C PRO A 29 6.91 -8.56 19.53
N GLN A 30 6.98 -7.39 20.16
CA GLN A 30 5.90 -6.75 20.89
C GLN A 30 5.35 -5.55 20.09
N LEU A 31 4.14 -5.71 19.52
CA LEU A 31 3.40 -4.65 18.85
C LEU A 31 2.43 -4.00 19.83
N TYR A 32 2.56 -2.70 20.03
CA TYR A 32 1.64 -1.92 20.84
C TYR A 32 0.71 -1.11 19.94
N VAL A 33 -0.59 -1.41 19.95
CA VAL A 33 -1.61 -0.67 19.21
C VAL A 33 -2.12 0.47 20.06
N LEU A 34 -2.02 1.69 19.56
CA LEU A 34 -2.49 2.90 20.23
C LEU A 34 -4.02 2.86 20.37
N GLU A 35 -4.54 3.29 21.52
CA GLU A 35 -5.97 3.48 21.77
C GLU A 35 -6.21 4.72 22.63
N GLY A 36 -7.37 5.34 22.46
CA GLY A 36 -7.80 6.52 23.21
C GLY A 36 -8.25 7.69 22.33
N HIS A 37 -7.98 7.64 21.02
CA HIS A 37 -8.28 8.69 20.05
C HIS A 37 -9.32 8.25 19.01
N GLY A 38 -10.16 7.28 19.38
CA GLY A 38 -11.22 6.76 18.52
C GLY A 38 -10.69 5.95 17.34
N GLU A 39 -9.58 5.28 17.55
CA GLU A 39 -8.97 4.37 16.59
C GLU A 39 -9.94 3.26 16.21
N LYS A 40 -9.87 2.83 14.98
CA LYS A 40 -10.66 1.72 14.47
C LYS A 40 -10.01 0.38 14.82
N ASP A 41 -10.83 -0.66 14.99
CA ASP A 41 -10.31 -2.02 15.13
C ASP A 41 -9.51 -2.43 13.88
N LEU A 42 -8.36 -3.05 14.06
CA LEU A 42 -7.60 -3.61 12.95
C LEU A 42 -8.45 -4.63 12.18
N PRO A 43 -8.39 -4.64 10.83
CA PRO A 43 -9.07 -5.64 10.02
C PRO A 43 -8.64 -7.06 10.39
N GLU A 44 -9.58 -8.00 10.38
CA GLU A 44 -9.34 -9.37 10.85
C GLU A 44 -8.24 -10.09 10.05
N ASN A 45 -8.20 -9.89 8.73
CA ASN A 45 -7.17 -10.44 7.87
C ASN A 45 -5.76 -9.93 8.24
N PHE A 46 -5.64 -8.69 8.69
CA PHE A 46 -4.36 -8.12 9.11
C PHE A 46 -3.95 -8.64 10.50
N LYS A 47 -4.90 -8.77 11.43
CA LYS A 47 -4.67 -9.43 12.72
C LYS A 47 -4.18 -10.86 12.57
N GLU A 48 -4.84 -11.65 11.68
CA GLU A 48 -4.43 -13.01 11.38
C GLU A 48 -2.99 -13.09 10.82
N GLN A 49 -2.56 -12.09 10.03
CA GLN A 49 -1.19 -12.04 9.51
C GLN A 49 -0.19 -11.72 10.63
N ILE A 50 -0.48 -10.75 11.49
CA ILE A 50 0.33 -10.41 12.66
C ILE A 50 0.51 -11.65 13.57
N GLU A 51 -0.57 -12.38 13.85
CA GLU A 51 -0.52 -13.60 14.65
C GLU A 51 0.33 -14.70 14.00
N LYS A 52 0.25 -14.85 12.67
CA LYS A 52 1.05 -15.83 11.91
C LYS A 52 2.55 -15.54 11.94
N GLU A 53 2.93 -14.28 12.02
CA GLU A 53 4.32 -13.86 12.17
C GLU A 53 4.81 -13.91 13.64
N ASN A 54 4.02 -14.50 14.54
CA ASN A 54 4.32 -14.63 15.96
C ASN A 54 4.57 -13.29 16.67
N ILE A 55 3.91 -12.21 16.24
CA ILE A 55 4.00 -10.88 16.82
C ILE A 55 2.93 -10.78 17.91
N GLU A 56 3.33 -10.54 19.15
CA GLU A 56 2.39 -10.33 20.26
C GLU A 56 1.82 -8.91 20.17
N THR A 57 0.48 -8.80 20.24
CA THR A 57 -0.24 -7.53 20.17
C THR A 57 -0.73 -7.11 21.54
N ASN A 58 -0.35 -5.91 21.95
CA ASN A 58 -0.76 -5.26 23.19
C ASN A 58 -1.48 -3.95 22.87
N THR A 59 -2.24 -3.40 23.81
CA THR A 59 -2.82 -2.06 23.69
C THR A 59 -2.02 -1.04 24.49
N LEU A 60 -1.91 0.19 23.97
CA LEU A 60 -1.25 1.31 24.61
C LEU A 60 -2.16 2.53 24.63
N SER A 61 -2.37 3.11 25.80
CA SER A 61 -3.04 4.41 25.94
C SER A 61 -2.06 5.40 26.54
N LEU A 62 -1.62 6.37 25.74
CA LEU A 62 -0.65 7.40 26.17
C LEU A 62 -1.21 8.26 27.31
N LEU A 63 -2.53 8.42 27.38
CA LEU A 63 -3.21 9.13 28.48
C LEU A 63 -3.00 8.45 29.85
N ASN A 64 -2.66 7.17 29.89
CA ASN A 64 -2.61 6.36 31.10
C ASN A 64 -1.20 5.97 31.55
N VAL A 65 -0.18 6.41 30.80
CA VAL A 65 1.23 6.06 31.08
C VAL A 65 2.08 7.32 31.18
N ASP A 66 3.08 7.27 32.05
CA ASP A 66 4.07 8.36 32.15
C ASP A 66 5.20 8.23 31.10
N ALA A 67 5.38 7.03 30.55
CA ALA A 67 6.34 6.71 29.50
C ALA A 67 5.89 5.48 28.70
N ILE A 68 6.33 5.39 27.44
CA ILE A 68 6.12 4.21 26.60
C ILE A 68 6.88 3.02 27.19
N PRO A 69 6.27 1.80 27.21
CA PRO A 69 6.94 0.60 27.71
C PRO A 69 8.24 0.29 26.97
N GLU A 70 9.31 -0.06 27.70
CA GLU A 70 10.62 -0.40 27.12
C GLU A 70 10.56 -1.68 26.25
N GLU A 71 9.60 -2.55 26.50
CA GLU A 71 9.36 -3.76 25.74
C GLU A 71 8.62 -3.52 24.40
N ALA A 72 8.17 -2.31 24.12
CA ALA A 72 7.51 -1.99 22.86
C ALA A 72 8.53 -1.99 21.70
N ASP A 73 8.50 -3.00 20.85
CA ASP A 73 9.32 -3.05 19.63
C ASP A 73 8.76 -2.09 18.56
N VAL A 74 7.42 -2.04 18.40
CA VAL A 74 6.74 -1.15 17.46
C VAL A 74 5.45 -0.61 18.08
N ILE A 75 5.17 0.68 17.86
CA ILE A 75 3.86 1.26 18.15
C ILE A 75 3.11 1.43 16.82
N LEU A 76 1.89 0.91 16.77
CA LEU A 76 0.97 1.06 15.64
C LEU A 76 -0.11 2.08 15.98
N ILE A 77 -0.25 3.11 15.16
CA ILE A 77 -1.35 4.08 15.18
C ILE A 77 -2.22 3.80 13.96
N TYR A 78 -3.46 3.32 14.19
CA TYR A 78 -4.35 2.88 13.12
C TYR A 78 -5.67 3.65 13.11
N GLU A 79 -5.89 4.46 12.07
CA GLU A 79 -7.14 5.19 11.81
C GLU A 79 -7.70 5.93 13.04
N PRO A 80 -6.91 6.80 13.69
CA PRO A 80 -7.43 7.64 14.76
C PRO A 80 -8.47 8.61 14.17
N SER A 81 -9.57 8.80 14.87
CA SER A 81 -10.65 9.74 14.48
C SER A 81 -10.59 11.07 15.23
N LEU A 82 -9.85 11.13 16.32
CA LEU A 82 -9.59 12.30 17.14
C LEU A 82 -8.08 12.55 17.16
N ASP A 83 -7.70 13.83 17.21
CA ASP A 83 -6.30 14.21 17.27
C ASP A 83 -5.67 13.85 18.63
N LEU A 84 -4.36 13.62 18.63
CA LEU A 84 -3.55 13.47 19.82
C LEU A 84 -3.29 14.85 20.45
N SER A 85 -3.00 14.89 21.75
CA SER A 85 -2.50 16.10 22.37
C SER A 85 -1.03 16.38 21.99
N GLU A 86 -0.59 17.63 22.16
CA GLU A 86 0.82 18.00 21.92
C GLU A 86 1.76 17.14 22.80
N GLU A 87 1.39 16.89 24.05
CA GLU A 87 2.19 16.09 24.98
C GLU A 87 2.32 14.63 24.55
N GLU A 88 1.27 14.05 23.96
CA GLU A 88 1.30 12.66 23.45
C GLU A 88 2.17 12.57 22.19
N VAL A 89 2.09 13.57 21.31
CA VAL A 89 2.96 13.66 20.12
C VAL A 89 4.42 13.85 20.52
N ASP A 90 4.72 14.70 21.51
CA ASP A 90 6.05 14.86 22.06
C ASP A 90 6.60 13.53 22.63
N MET A 91 5.75 12.73 23.29
CA MET A 91 6.13 11.41 23.81
C MET A 91 6.47 10.43 22.67
N LEU A 92 5.68 10.41 21.59
CA LEU A 92 5.96 9.62 20.38
C LEU A 92 7.23 10.07 19.67
N TYR A 93 7.44 11.39 19.57
CA TYR A 93 8.66 11.95 18.99
C TYR A 93 9.90 11.53 19.76
N GLN A 94 9.91 11.68 21.09
CA GLN A 94 11.01 11.24 21.93
C GLN A 94 11.27 9.75 21.84
N TYR A 95 10.20 8.94 21.84
CA TYR A 95 10.31 7.49 21.65
C TYR A 95 10.99 7.14 20.31
N ALA A 96 10.61 7.78 19.21
CA ALA A 96 11.23 7.58 17.91
C ALA A 96 12.70 8.02 17.89
N GLU A 97 13.03 9.19 18.48
CA GLU A 97 14.40 9.69 18.58
C GLU A 97 15.31 8.84 19.49
N ASP A 98 14.73 8.14 20.47
CA ASP A 98 15.45 7.23 21.38
C ASP A 98 15.61 5.81 20.82
N GLY A 99 15.24 5.58 19.55
CA GLY A 99 15.42 4.30 18.86
C GLY A 99 14.13 3.48 18.67
N GLY A 100 13.00 4.03 19.11
CA GLY A 100 11.69 3.39 18.96
C GLY A 100 11.20 3.36 17.52
N LYS A 101 10.22 2.51 17.25
CA LYS A 101 9.67 2.29 15.91
C LYS A 101 8.18 2.63 15.87
N LEU A 102 7.78 3.43 14.89
CA LEU A 102 6.38 3.82 14.70
C LEU A 102 5.87 3.33 13.35
N LEU A 103 4.70 2.68 13.35
CA LEU A 103 3.92 2.40 12.16
C LEU A 103 2.63 3.21 12.22
N VAL A 104 2.50 4.20 11.36
CA VAL A 104 1.35 5.10 11.35
C VAL A 104 0.53 4.91 10.09
N MET A 105 -0.75 4.64 10.25
CA MET A 105 -1.74 4.51 9.19
C MET A 105 -2.87 5.48 9.50
N ALA A 106 -2.72 6.71 9.04
CA ALA A 106 -3.67 7.80 9.30
C ALA A 106 -3.95 8.55 8.00
N GLY A 107 -5.19 8.87 7.76
CA GLY A 107 -5.66 9.63 6.60
C GLY A 107 -6.52 10.82 7.02
N PRO A 108 -7.14 11.48 6.05
CA PRO A 108 -8.12 12.53 6.35
C PRO A 108 -9.25 11.98 7.22
N THR A 109 -9.69 12.74 8.21
CA THR A 109 -10.83 12.41 9.06
C THR A 109 -12.11 13.05 8.53
N GLN A 110 -13.28 12.46 8.85
CA GLN A 110 -14.57 13.05 8.48
C GLN A 110 -14.91 14.26 9.36
N ASP A 111 -14.54 14.18 10.63
CA ASP A 111 -14.82 15.22 11.62
C ASP A 111 -13.49 15.67 12.25
N GLY A 112 -13.14 16.95 12.07
CA GLY A 112 -11.91 17.53 12.62
C GLY A 112 -10.68 17.27 11.76
N THR A 113 -9.52 17.48 12.37
CA THR A 113 -8.20 17.32 11.76
C THR A 113 -7.29 16.58 12.72
N LEU A 114 -6.19 16.02 12.23
CA LEU A 114 -5.14 15.38 13.01
C LEU A 114 -3.86 16.27 13.00
N GLU A 115 -4.02 17.57 13.28
CA GLU A 115 -2.95 18.56 13.17
C GLU A 115 -1.73 18.20 14.03
N ASN A 116 -1.96 17.81 15.29
CA ASN A 116 -0.87 17.46 16.20
C ASN A 116 -0.19 16.17 15.73
N LEU A 117 -0.96 15.14 15.38
CA LEU A 117 -0.39 13.88 14.88
C LEU A 117 0.46 14.10 13.61
N TYR A 118 -0.06 14.87 12.64
CA TYR A 118 0.72 15.21 11.45
C TYR A 118 1.88 16.16 11.73
N GLY A 119 1.80 16.98 12.79
CA GLY A 119 2.88 17.81 13.30
C GLY A 119 4.14 17.02 13.68
N LEU A 120 3.99 15.72 14.01
CA LEU A 120 5.12 14.83 14.19
C LEU A 120 6.03 14.79 12.94
N LEU A 121 5.47 14.77 11.75
CA LEU A 121 6.20 14.74 10.49
C LEU A 121 6.88 16.07 10.16
N GLU A 122 6.37 17.19 10.65
CA GLU A 122 7.00 18.51 10.43
C GLU A 122 8.41 18.60 11.04
N ASN A 123 8.65 17.86 12.15
CA ASN A 123 9.99 17.77 12.76
C ASN A 123 11.03 17.16 11.80
N TYR A 124 10.57 16.40 10.80
CA TYR A 124 11.42 15.77 9.79
C TYR A 124 11.33 16.45 8.42
N GLY A 125 10.76 17.66 8.36
CA GLY A 125 10.65 18.43 7.11
C GLY A 125 9.60 17.90 6.14
N VAL A 126 8.56 17.23 6.62
CA VAL A 126 7.42 16.79 5.81
C VAL A 126 6.23 17.67 6.11
N GLU A 127 5.71 18.32 5.07
CA GLU A 127 4.51 19.13 5.12
C GLU A 127 3.31 18.31 4.63
N THR A 128 2.17 18.41 5.31
CA THR A 128 0.93 17.74 4.91
C THR A 128 -0.01 18.70 4.20
N CYS A 129 -0.71 18.21 3.17
CA CYS A 129 -1.66 19.00 2.41
C CYS A 129 -3.08 18.74 2.91
N GLU A 130 -3.89 19.78 2.99
CA GLU A 130 -5.30 19.67 3.31
C GLU A 130 -6.06 18.90 2.20
N GLY A 131 -7.06 18.11 2.59
CA GLY A 131 -8.01 17.48 1.69
C GLY A 131 -7.71 16.01 1.36
N ILE A 132 -8.31 15.54 0.28
CA ILE A 132 -8.18 14.17 -0.22
C ILE A 132 -7.50 14.19 -1.58
N VAL A 133 -6.45 13.40 -1.75
CA VAL A 133 -5.73 13.30 -3.00
C VAL A 133 -6.57 12.59 -4.07
N VAL A 134 -6.60 13.19 -5.24
CA VAL A 134 -7.26 12.71 -6.45
C VAL A 134 -6.23 12.60 -7.57
N GLU A 135 -6.23 11.49 -8.28
CA GLU A 135 -5.33 11.22 -9.38
C GLU A 135 -5.99 11.54 -10.73
N GLY A 136 -5.37 12.42 -11.51
CA GLY A 136 -5.84 12.78 -12.85
C GLY A 136 -5.42 11.79 -13.94
N ASN A 137 -4.32 11.06 -13.73
CA ASN A 137 -3.85 10.05 -14.68
C ASN A 137 -4.67 8.76 -14.54
N ARG A 138 -5.38 8.38 -15.63
CA ARG A 138 -6.26 7.19 -15.63
C ARG A 138 -5.55 5.88 -15.32
N ASP A 139 -4.28 5.77 -15.58
CA ASP A 139 -3.49 4.56 -15.35
C ASP A 139 -3.03 4.43 -13.89
N ASN A 140 -3.15 5.50 -13.10
CA ASN A 140 -2.69 5.58 -11.71
C ASN A 140 -3.83 5.64 -10.68
N TYR A 141 -5.05 5.26 -11.06
CA TYR A 141 -6.14 5.03 -10.12
C TYR A 141 -7.05 3.88 -10.58
N THR A 142 -7.81 3.30 -9.65
CA THR A 142 -8.78 2.25 -9.96
C THR A 142 -10.18 2.67 -9.52
N MET A 143 -11.21 2.19 -10.19
CA MET A 143 -12.62 2.50 -9.96
C MET A 143 -12.92 4.01 -9.94
N GLN A 144 -12.38 4.75 -8.98
CA GLN A 144 -12.58 6.19 -8.79
C GLN A 144 -11.25 6.90 -8.55
N PRO A 145 -11.11 8.19 -8.96
CA PRO A 145 -9.85 8.93 -8.90
C PRO A 145 -9.21 9.09 -7.53
N HIS A 146 -9.95 8.94 -6.43
CA HIS A 146 -9.44 8.96 -5.06
C HIS A 146 -8.98 7.58 -4.55
N ILE A 147 -9.07 6.53 -5.38
CA ILE A 147 -8.49 5.21 -5.09
C ILE A 147 -7.21 5.10 -5.90
N LEU A 148 -6.15 5.62 -5.34
CA LEU A 148 -4.87 5.78 -6.01
C LEU A 148 -4.21 4.42 -6.30
N LEU A 149 -3.49 4.34 -7.42
CA LEU A 149 -2.49 3.31 -7.71
C LEU A 149 -1.14 4.03 -7.81
N PRO A 150 -0.50 4.32 -6.67
CA PRO A 150 0.70 5.13 -6.64
C PRO A 150 1.90 4.42 -7.26
N VAL A 151 2.88 5.19 -7.67
CA VAL A 151 4.17 4.68 -8.12
C VAL A 151 4.98 4.28 -6.90
N MET A 152 5.45 3.04 -6.86
CA MET A 152 6.32 2.52 -5.80
C MET A 152 7.77 2.90 -6.06
N SER A 153 8.45 3.42 -5.03
CA SER A 153 9.91 3.57 -5.02
C SER A 153 10.56 2.27 -4.55
N SER A 154 11.76 1.94 -5.03
CA SER A 154 12.51 0.77 -4.56
C SER A 154 12.95 0.98 -3.11
N ASN A 155 12.53 0.09 -2.24
CA ASN A 155 12.79 0.05 -0.80
C ASN A 155 12.53 -1.38 -0.30
N GLU A 156 13.13 -1.82 0.79
CA GLU A 156 12.90 -3.15 1.36
C GLU A 156 11.41 -3.46 1.60
N ILE A 157 10.59 -2.44 1.91
CA ILE A 157 9.14 -2.57 2.11
C ILE A 157 8.40 -2.84 0.80
N THR A 158 8.87 -2.29 -0.32
CA THR A 158 8.17 -2.29 -1.62
C THR A 158 8.79 -3.25 -2.64
N ASP A 159 10.04 -3.63 -2.51
CA ASP A 159 10.79 -4.39 -3.53
C ASP A 159 10.12 -5.72 -3.88
N SER A 160 9.63 -6.47 -2.90
CA SER A 160 8.94 -7.73 -3.16
C SER A 160 7.65 -7.53 -3.96
N LEU A 161 6.92 -6.45 -3.73
CA LEU A 161 5.72 -6.10 -4.49
C LEU A 161 6.05 -5.68 -5.92
N ILE A 162 7.13 -4.92 -6.10
CA ILE A 162 7.62 -4.49 -7.42
C ILE A 162 8.06 -5.70 -8.24
N GLU A 163 8.86 -6.61 -7.67
CA GLU A 163 9.36 -7.81 -8.33
C GLU A 163 8.23 -8.74 -8.78
N GLU A 164 7.20 -8.89 -7.96
CA GLU A 164 6.04 -9.74 -8.25
C GLU A 164 4.95 -9.05 -9.07
N ASN A 165 5.09 -7.76 -9.37
CA ASN A 165 4.11 -6.92 -10.07
C ASN A 165 2.76 -6.84 -9.33
N TYR A 166 2.80 -6.70 -8.02
CA TYR A 166 1.64 -6.41 -7.19
C TYR A 166 1.52 -4.89 -6.96
N TYR A 167 0.31 -4.39 -7.06
CA TYR A 167 0.03 -2.95 -6.98
C TYR A 167 -0.92 -2.66 -5.83
N PRO A 168 -0.43 -2.12 -4.72
CA PRO A 168 -1.29 -1.65 -3.64
C PRO A 168 -2.11 -0.45 -4.12
N ASN A 169 -3.31 -0.30 -3.56
CA ASN A 169 -4.11 0.89 -3.75
C ASN A 169 -4.17 1.70 -2.45
N MET A 170 -4.21 3.02 -2.59
CA MET A 170 -4.25 3.97 -1.47
C MET A 170 -5.51 4.83 -1.59
N PRO A 171 -6.65 4.38 -1.05
CA PRO A 171 -7.90 5.13 -1.07
C PRO A 171 -7.87 6.24 -0.01
N ILE A 172 -8.52 7.35 -0.31
CA ILE A 172 -8.75 8.43 0.67
C ILE A 172 -7.43 8.83 1.38
N SER A 173 -6.43 9.19 0.57
CA SER A 173 -5.11 9.55 1.08
C SER A 173 -4.99 11.06 1.28
N GLN A 174 -4.23 11.46 2.29
CA GLN A 174 -3.75 12.82 2.46
C GLN A 174 -2.44 13.00 1.71
N GLY A 175 -2.25 14.16 1.08
CA GLY A 175 -1.00 14.48 0.38
C GLY A 175 0.09 14.89 1.36
N MET A 176 1.33 14.43 1.13
CA MET A 176 2.53 14.84 1.87
C MET A 176 3.58 15.36 0.89
N ILE A 177 4.29 16.41 1.29
CA ILE A 177 5.39 17.03 0.54
C ILE A 177 6.65 16.91 1.38
N ILE A 178 7.67 16.26 0.85
CA ILE A 178 8.97 16.09 1.53
C ILE A 178 9.84 17.30 1.19
N ASN A 179 10.16 18.10 2.21
CA ASN A 179 11.07 19.25 2.14
C ASN A 179 12.37 18.96 2.92
N ASP A 180 12.65 17.69 3.21
CA ASP A 180 13.82 17.26 3.98
C ASP A 180 15.11 17.43 3.16
N GLU A 181 16.06 18.23 3.68
CA GLU A 181 17.40 18.42 3.10
C GLU A 181 18.42 17.42 3.68
N SER A 182 18.09 16.74 4.77
CA SER A 182 19.01 15.81 5.46
C SER A 182 19.09 14.45 4.77
N GLY A 183 18.03 14.06 4.04
CA GLY A 183 17.88 12.75 3.41
C GLY A 183 17.44 11.66 4.39
N SER A 184 16.88 12.04 5.55
CA SER A 184 16.32 11.11 6.53
C SER A 184 14.94 10.61 6.14
N VAL A 185 14.26 11.28 5.21
CA VAL A 185 12.91 10.91 4.73
C VAL A 185 12.99 10.35 3.33
N ALA A 186 12.38 9.16 3.13
CA ALA A 186 12.27 8.53 1.83
C ALA A 186 10.81 8.26 1.46
N SER A 187 10.41 8.63 0.23
CA SER A 187 9.09 8.31 -0.30
C SER A 187 9.00 6.84 -0.70
N LEU A 188 8.01 6.12 -0.20
CA LEU A 188 7.66 4.76 -0.61
C LEU A 188 6.66 4.75 -1.78
N LEU A 189 5.62 5.58 -1.67
CA LEU A 189 4.53 5.66 -2.63
C LEU A 189 4.29 7.11 -3.03
N THR A 190 4.25 7.38 -4.34
CA THR A 190 4.10 8.73 -4.88
C THR A 190 3.02 8.76 -5.96
N THR A 191 2.22 9.83 -5.99
CA THR A 191 1.25 10.10 -7.07
C THR A 191 1.94 10.69 -8.29
N THR A 192 1.21 10.84 -9.40
CA THR A 192 1.76 11.51 -10.60
C THR A 192 1.64 13.04 -10.50
N ASP A 193 2.30 13.74 -11.42
CA ASP A 193 2.20 15.19 -11.58
C ASP A 193 0.81 15.67 -12.05
N GLN A 194 -0.10 14.75 -12.37
CA GLN A 194 -1.48 15.05 -12.71
C GLN A 194 -2.42 14.94 -11.50
N SER A 195 -1.89 14.56 -10.34
CA SER A 195 -2.67 14.51 -9.10
C SER A 195 -2.88 15.90 -8.50
N PHE A 196 -3.89 16.02 -7.69
CA PHE A 196 -4.19 17.21 -6.90
C PHE A 196 -4.95 16.83 -5.63
N SER A 197 -4.81 17.65 -4.58
CA SER A 197 -5.57 17.46 -3.35
C SER A 197 -6.85 18.28 -3.40
N LYS A 198 -7.98 17.62 -3.23
CA LYS A 198 -9.31 18.24 -3.12
C LYS A 198 -9.49 18.77 -1.70
N THR A 199 -9.32 20.09 -1.53
CA THR A 199 -9.46 20.74 -0.21
C THR A 199 -10.85 20.61 0.39
N ALA A 200 -11.88 20.31 -0.43
CA ALA A 200 -13.22 19.97 0.07
C ALA A 200 -13.27 18.67 0.89
N GLY A 201 -12.22 17.85 0.85
CA GLY A 201 -12.14 16.63 1.64
C GLY A 201 -13.31 15.69 1.39
N TYR A 202 -13.96 15.22 2.45
CA TYR A 202 -15.14 14.35 2.35
C TYR A 202 -16.40 15.02 1.76
N GLU A 203 -16.42 16.35 1.67
CA GLU A 203 -17.53 17.09 1.05
C GLU A 203 -17.35 17.26 -0.48
N LEU A 204 -16.33 16.63 -1.07
CA LEU A 204 -16.11 16.71 -2.51
C LEU A 204 -17.34 16.26 -3.31
N THR A 205 -17.72 17.06 -4.30
CA THR A 205 -18.85 16.79 -5.19
C THR A 205 -18.44 16.43 -6.60
N THR A 206 -17.17 16.68 -6.94
CA THR A 206 -16.59 16.40 -8.25
C THR A 206 -15.12 15.99 -8.10
N TYR A 207 -14.65 15.15 -9.03
CA TYR A 207 -13.24 14.80 -9.18
C TYR A 207 -12.49 15.69 -10.19
N GLU A 208 -13.16 16.69 -10.76
CA GLU A 208 -12.50 17.70 -11.58
C GLU A 208 -11.77 18.68 -10.67
N LYS A 209 -10.60 19.14 -11.11
CA LYS A 209 -9.84 20.15 -10.37
C LYS A 209 -10.59 21.48 -10.31
N GLU A 210 -10.66 22.07 -9.13
CA GLU A 210 -11.32 23.34 -8.85
C GLU A 210 -10.31 24.39 -8.35
N ASP A 211 -10.73 25.65 -8.31
CA ASP A 211 -9.92 26.72 -7.75
C ASP A 211 -9.72 26.49 -6.24
N GLY A 212 -8.48 26.49 -5.79
CA GLY A 212 -8.10 26.23 -4.39
C GLY A 212 -7.60 24.80 -4.13
N ASP A 213 -7.78 23.87 -5.07
CA ASP A 213 -7.17 22.54 -5.00
C ASP A 213 -5.64 22.64 -5.17
N ILE A 214 -4.91 21.86 -4.41
CA ILE A 214 -3.44 21.90 -4.35
C ILE A 214 -2.86 20.93 -5.37
N ASP A 215 -1.92 21.41 -6.21
CA ASP A 215 -1.25 20.56 -7.21
C ASP A 215 -0.27 19.56 -6.57
N GLY A 216 -0.25 18.32 -7.11
CA GLY A 216 0.75 17.30 -6.82
C GLY A 216 2.05 17.46 -7.64
N PRO A 217 2.95 16.48 -7.65
CA PRO A 217 2.75 15.15 -7.05
C PRO A 217 2.85 15.14 -5.53
N PHE A 218 2.26 14.12 -4.90
CA PHE A 218 2.31 13.93 -3.45
C PHE A 218 2.94 12.59 -3.09
N THR A 219 3.64 12.55 -1.98
CA THR A 219 3.95 11.32 -1.27
C THR A 219 2.71 10.87 -0.50
N VAL A 220 2.34 9.60 -0.56
CA VAL A 220 1.22 9.01 0.18
C VAL A 220 1.64 7.87 1.11
N ALA A 221 2.91 7.49 1.05
CA ALA A 221 3.58 6.69 2.08
C ALA A 221 5.07 7.02 2.08
N LEU A 222 5.68 7.05 3.27
CA LEU A 222 7.09 7.40 3.46
C LEU A 222 7.70 6.62 4.63
N THR A 223 9.04 6.63 4.68
CA THR A 223 9.82 6.25 5.83
C THR A 223 10.61 7.43 6.35
N VAL A 224 10.85 7.47 7.66
CA VAL A 224 11.73 8.41 8.32
C VAL A 224 12.76 7.62 9.11
N ASP A 225 14.03 7.89 8.88
CA ASP A 225 15.12 7.42 9.70
C ASP A 225 15.39 8.46 10.82
N CYS A 226 15.06 8.10 12.04
CA CYS A 226 15.25 8.92 13.23
C CYS A 226 16.66 8.72 13.83
N THR A 227 16.97 9.42 14.92
CA THR A 227 18.22 9.18 15.63
C THR A 227 18.21 7.81 16.34
N ASN A 228 19.37 7.33 16.76
CA ASN A 228 19.53 6.08 17.53
C ASN A 228 18.86 4.84 16.88
N GLU A 229 18.83 4.78 15.53
CA GLU A 229 18.19 3.70 14.76
C GLU A 229 16.64 3.66 14.91
N GLY A 230 16.03 4.74 15.40
CA GLY A 230 14.58 4.90 15.38
C GLY A 230 14.05 5.01 13.96
N GLN A 231 12.82 4.59 13.73
CA GLN A 231 12.22 4.63 12.40
C GLN A 231 10.71 4.89 12.49
N ILE A 232 10.21 5.62 11.49
CA ILE A 232 8.78 5.82 11.29
C ILE A 232 8.43 5.32 9.89
N VAL A 233 7.40 4.50 9.77
CA VAL A 233 6.74 4.23 8.50
C VAL A 233 5.35 4.84 8.56
N TRP A 234 5.03 5.67 7.58
CA TRP A 234 3.78 6.41 7.54
C TRP A 234 3.02 6.16 6.24
N PHE A 235 1.77 5.71 6.38
CA PHE A 235 0.79 5.63 5.31
C PHE A 235 -0.25 6.72 5.52
N SER A 236 -0.46 7.59 4.54
CA SER A 236 -1.43 8.70 4.62
C SER A 236 -2.88 8.27 4.33
N SER A 237 -3.16 7.02 4.45
CA SER A 237 -4.48 6.39 4.41
C SER A 237 -4.49 5.20 5.36
N ALA A 238 -5.57 5.01 6.10
CA ALA A 238 -5.81 3.77 6.85
C ALA A 238 -6.81 2.86 6.13
N ALA A 239 -7.71 3.45 5.35
CA ALA A 239 -8.75 2.73 4.62
C ALA A 239 -8.21 1.68 3.62
N PHE A 240 -6.91 1.74 3.25
CA PHE A 240 -6.33 0.77 2.33
C PHE A 240 -6.34 -0.67 2.86
N LEU A 241 -6.39 -0.86 4.18
CA LEU A 241 -6.51 -2.18 4.81
C LEU A 241 -7.95 -2.69 4.91
N ASP A 242 -8.96 -1.87 4.67
CA ASP A 242 -10.36 -2.32 4.65
C ASP A 242 -10.54 -3.47 3.65
N ASP A 243 -11.33 -4.49 4.00
CA ASP A 243 -11.52 -5.72 3.23
C ASP A 243 -11.81 -5.46 1.75
N MET A 244 -12.60 -4.42 1.45
CA MET A 244 -12.94 -4.06 0.08
C MET A 244 -11.70 -3.63 -0.73
N TYR A 245 -10.89 -2.74 -0.19
CA TYR A 245 -9.70 -2.20 -0.87
C TYR A 245 -8.57 -3.22 -0.91
N ASN A 246 -8.40 -3.99 0.16
CA ASN A 246 -7.44 -5.09 0.19
C ASN A 246 -7.80 -6.19 -0.84
N ALA A 247 -9.08 -6.53 -0.97
CA ALA A 247 -9.53 -7.46 -2.01
C ALA A 247 -9.35 -6.88 -3.42
N LEU A 248 -9.53 -5.57 -3.60
CA LEU A 248 -9.33 -4.88 -4.88
C LEU A 248 -7.86 -4.92 -5.33
N SER A 249 -6.91 -4.85 -4.40
CA SER A 249 -5.47 -5.00 -4.65
C SER A 249 -4.99 -6.46 -4.68
N SER A 250 -5.90 -7.43 -4.56
CA SER A 250 -5.57 -8.86 -4.44
C SER A 250 -4.68 -9.18 -3.24
N GLY A 251 -4.82 -8.45 -2.13
CA GLY A 251 -4.09 -8.63 -0.89
C GLY A 251 -2.79 -7.81 -0.78
N SER A 252 -2.38 -7.12 -1.85
CA SER A 252 -1.12 -6.35 -1.83
C SER A 252 -1.10 -5.23 -0.78
N ASN A 253 -2.26 -4.73 -0.36
CA ASN A 253 -2.35 -3.72 0.69
C ASN A 253 -1.92 -4.30 2.04
N SER A 254 -2.45 -5.46 2.41
CA SER A 254 -2.01 -6.17 3.63
C SER A 254 -0.54 -6.56 3.57
N ASP A 255 -0.07 -7.02 2.40
CA ASP A 255 1.34 -7.37 2.23
C ASP A 255 2.26 -6.16 2.40
N LEU A 256 1.88 -5.00 1.87
CA LEU A 256 2.61 -3.75 2.06
C LEU A 256 2.69 -3.37 3.54
N ALA A 257 1.58 -3.46 4.27
CA ALA A 257 1.53 -3.17 5.69
C ALA A 257 2.36 -4.16 6.52
N MET A 258 2.32 -5.46 6.17
CA MET A 258 3.14 -6.46 6.82
C MET A 258 4.62 -6.31 6.52
N ASN A 259 5.00 -5.96 5.27
CA ASN A 259 6.39 -5.65 4.94
C ASN A 259 6.91 -4.46 5.77
N ALA A 260 6.08 -3.41 5.94
CA ALA A 260 6.42 -2.26 6.77
C ALA A 260 6.62 -2.66 8.24
N LEU A 261 5.71 -3.44 8.79
CA LEU A 261 5.82 -3.94 10.16
C LEU A 261 7.06 -4.83 10.35
N SER A 262 7.32 -5.73 9.41
CA SER A 262 8.49 -6.63 9.45
C SER A 262 9.81 -5.86 9.33
N SER A 263 9.88 -4.84 8.47
CA SER A 263 11.04 -3.96 8.35
C SER A 263 11.33 -3.23 9.68
N LEU A 264 10.30 -2.70 10.34
CA LEU A 264 10.45 -2.04 11.65
C LEU A 264 10.92 -3.00 12.76
N ILE A 265 10.40 -4.23 12.78
CA ILE A 265 10.81 -5.26 13.76
C ILE A 265 12.24 -5.74 13.51
N GLY A 266 12.70 -5.73 12.24
CA GLY A 266 14.02 -6.12 11.81
C GLY A 266 14.15 -7.58 11.36
N GLU A 267 15.06 -7.84 10.43
CA GLU A 267 15.23 -9.13 9.72
C GLU A 267 15.45 -10.38 10.60
N ASN A 268 15.87 -10.19 11.84
CA ASN A 268 16.15 -11.31 12.74
C ASN A 268 14.91 -11.83 13.49
N LYS A 269 13.76 -11.14 13.39
CA LYS A 269 12.58 -11.43 14.19
C LYS A 269 11.32 -11.74 13.39
N ALA A 270 11.24 -11.38 12.11
CA ALA A 270 10.06 -11.63 11.29
C ALA A 270 10.44 -12.14 9.89
N MET A 271 9.80 -13.21 9.42
CA MET A 271 10.00 -13.76 8.08
C MET A 271 8.63 -13.98 7.42
N ALA A 272 8.12 -12.92 6.79
CA ALA A 272 6.83 -12.98 6.12
C ALA A 272 6.86 -13.97 4.92
N ILE A 273 6.18 -15.10 5.06
CA ILE A 273 5.97 -16.07 3.98
C ILE A 273 4.54 -15.97 3.51
N ARG A 274 4.35 -15.48 2.28
CA ARG A 274 3.03 -15.38 1.67
C ARG A 274 2.35 -16.72 1.51
N SER A 275 1.07 -16.76 1.84
CA SER A 275 0.22 -17.88 1.47
C SER A 275 0.03 -17.95 -0.05
N LYS A 276 0.18 -19.14 -0.63
CA LYS A 276 0.06 -19.34 -2.06
C LYS A 276 -1.41 -19.47 -2.45
N SER A 277 -1.95 -18.51 -3.21
CA SER A 277 -3.31 -18.60 -3.73
C SER A 277 -3.44 -19.82 -4.64
N LEU A 278 -4.44 -20.68 -4.37
CA LEU A 278 -4.81 -21.80 -5.23
C LEU A 278 -5.84 -21.38 -6.30
N ASN A 279 -6.28 -20.14 -6.28
CA ASN A 279 -7.17 -19.63 -7.32
C ASN A 279 -6.37 -19.38 -8.60
N TYR A 280 -6.96 -19.72 -9.74
CA TYR A 280 -6.39 -19.36 -11.03
C TYR A 280 -6.42 -17.83 -11.15
N ASN A 281 -5.26 -17.22 -11.18
CA ASN A 281 -5.16 -15.82 -11.54
C ASN A 281 -5.58 -15.65 -12.99
N TYR A 282 -6.76 -15.09 -13.21
CA TYR A 282 -7.13 -14.64 -14.54
C TYR A 282 -6.26 -13.44 -14.87
N LEU A 283 -5.52 -13.53 -15.96
CA LEU A 283 -4.74 -12.41 -16.47
C LEU A 283 -5.68 -11.22 -16.71
N SER A 284 -5.68 -10.23 -15.84
CA SER A 284 -6.41 -8.99 -16.07
C SER A 284 -5.58 -8.14 -17.03
N ILE A 285 -6.05 -8.05 -18.26
CA ILE A 285 -5.46 -7.18 -19.29
C ILE A 285 -6.33 -5.95 -19.44
N THR A 286 -5.69 -4.79 -19.65
CA THR A 286 -6.42 -3.56 -19.95
C THR A 286 -7.26 -3.71 -21.21
N ASP A 287 -8.37 -2.98 -21.32
CA ASP A 287 -9.25 -3.01 -22.50
C ASP A 287 -8.50 -2.67 -23.79
N SER A 288 -7.50 -1.79 -23.73
CA SER A 288 -6.62 -1.44 -24.84
C SER A 288 -5.76 -2.63 -25.28
N THR A 289 -5.15 -3.36 -24.33
CA THR A 289 -4.35 -4.56 -24.62
C THR A 289 -5.22 -5.70 -25.13
N ALA A 290 -6.42 -5.89 -24.55
CA ALA A 290 -7.39 -6.86 -25.02
C ALA A 290 -7.84 -6.57 -26.47
N SER A 291 -8.11 -5.30 -26.78
CA SER A 291 -8.50 -4.86 -28.12
C SER A 291 -7.37 -5.05 -29.13
N LEU A 292 -6.12 -4.72 -28.76
CA LEU A 292 -4.94 -4.92 -29.58
C LEU A 292 -4.69 -6.40 -29.88
N LEU A 293 -4.74 -7.26 -28.86
CA LEU A 293 -4.61 -8.71 -29.00
C LEU A 293 -5.72 -9.29 -29.92
N LYS A 294 -6.96 -8.86 -29.71
CA LYS A 294 -8.11 -9.27 -30.52
C LYS A 294 -7.92 -8.88 -31.99
N THR A 295 -7.47 -7.67 -32.26
CA THR A 295 -7.21 -7.17 -33.62
C THR A 295 -6.06 -7.93 -34.27
N LEU A 296 -4.98 -8.21 -33.55
CA LEU A 296 -3.84 -9.00 -34.02
C LEU A 296 -4.25 -10.44 -34.37
N MET A 297 -4.93 -11.12 -33.43
CA MET A 297 -5.29 -12.53 -33.60
C MET A 297 -6.37 -12.75 -34.67
N ILE A 298 -7.39 -11.91 -34.69
CA ILE A 298 -8.52 -12.08 -35.63
C ILE A 298 -8.21 -11.42 -37.00
N GLY A 299 -7.56 -10.26 -36.99
CA GLY A 299 -7.27 -9.50 -38.22
C GLY A 299 -5.97 -9.90 -38.89
N VAL A 300 -4.83 -9.61 -38.24
CA VAL A 300 -3.51 -9.70 -38.89
C VAL A 300 -3.14 -11.15 -39.20
N PHE A 301 -3.29 -12.07 -38.24
CA PHE A 301 -2.94 -13.48 -38.49
C PHE A 301 -3.84 -14.12 -39.54
N SER A 302 -5.14 -13.87 -39.53
CA SER A 302 -6.06 -14.44 -40.51
C SER A 302 -5.76 -13.95 -41.90
N LEU A 303 -5.46 -12.65 -42.10
CA LEU A 303 -5.04 -12.10 -43.36
C LEU A 303 -3.68 -12.63 -43.84
N ALA A 304 -2.72 -12.80 -42.94
CA ALA A 304 -1.43 -13.39 -43.25
C ALA A 304 -1.56 -14.83 -43.77
N TYR A 305 -2.35 -15.66 -43.09
CA TYR A 305 -2.61 -17.05 -43.55
C TYR A 305 -3.31 -17.09 -44.90
N LEU A 306 -4.26 -16.20 -45.15
CA LEU A 306 -4.96 -16.08 -46.44
C LEU A 306 -3.98 -15.66 -47.55
N GLY A 307 -3.11 -14.69 -47.24
CA GLY A 307 -2.06 -14.26 -48.16
C GLY A 307 -1.08 -15.38 -48.53
N ILE A 308 -0.61 -16.13 -47.53
CA ILE A 308 0.27 -17.29 -47.75
C ILE A 308 -0.44 -18.34 -48.62
N GLY A 309 -1.73 -18.63 -48.35
CA GLY A 309 -2.53 -19.54 -49.13
C GLY A 309 -2.63 -19.15 -50.58
N VAL A 310 -2.90 -17.88 -50.86
CA VAL A 310 -2.95 -17.33 -52.24
C VAL A 310 -1.59 -17.47 -52.96
N VAL A 311 -0.47 -17.12 -52.27
CA VAL A 311 0.87 -17.28 -52.84
C VAL A 311 1.19 -18.72 -53.21
N VAL A 312 0.85 -19.67 -52.32
CA VAL A 312 1.06 -21.10 -52.59
C VAL A 312 0.22 -21.58 -53.78
N ILE A 313 -1.03 -21.14 -53.92
CA ILE A 313 -1.91 -21.53 -55.03
C ILE A 313 -1.34 -20.94 -56.36
N LEU A 314 -0.92 -19.68 -56.35
CA LEU A 314 -0.34 -19.01 -57.54
C LEU A 314 0.96 -19.70 -57.95
N LYS A 315 1.83 -20.06 -56.98
CA LYS A 315 3.07 -20.78 -57.29
C LYS A 315 2.81 -22.15 -57.90
N ARG A 316 1.89 -22.93 -57.34
CA ARG A 316 1.50 -24.25 -57.92
C ARG A 316 0.90 -24.15 -59.31
N ARG A 317 0.07 -23.13 -59.58
CA ARG A 317 -0.45 -22.88 -60.94
C ARG A 317 0.64 -22.55 -61.94
N ARG A 318 1.66 -21.80 -61.54
CA ARG A 318 2.79 -21.44 -62.38
C ARG A 318 3.65 -22.63 -62.75
N GLU A 319 3.97 -23.47 -61.77
CA GLU A 319 4.70 -24.75 -61.96
C GLU A 319 3.94 -25.73 -62.88
N GLN A 320 2.61 -25.79 -62.82
CA GLN A 320 1.79 -26.63 -63.67
C GLN A 320 1.76 -26.10 -65.12
N ASN A 321 1.76 -24.78 -65.32
CA ASN A 321 1.80 -24.18 -66.66
C ASN A 321 3.19 -24.22 -67.34
N GLU A 322 4.27 -24.36 -66.55
CA GLU A 322 5.65 -24.56 -67.10
C GLU A 322 5.96 -26.03 -67.42
N ALA A 323 5.16 -26.98 -66.88
CA ALA A 323 5.32 -28.40 -67.09
C ALA A 323 4.42 -28.94 -68.25
N SER A 324 3.57 -28.11 -68.85
CA SER A 324 2.68 -28.42 -70.00
C SER A 324 3.18 -27.78 -71.28
#